data_ea3c6d3f866efd80aa4b61e0d57d1944
#
_entry.id   ea3c6d3f866efd80aa4b61e0d57d1944
#
_cell.length_a   1.000
_cell.length_b   1.000
_cell.length_c   1.000
_cell.angle_alpha   90.00
_cell.angle_beta   90.00
_cell.angle_gamma   90.00
#
_symmetry.space_group_name_H-M   'P 1'
#
loop_
_entity.id
_entity.type
_entity.pdbx_description
1 polymer ?
#
loop_
_entity_poly.entity_id
_entity_poly.type
_entity_poly.pdbx_seq_one_letter_code
_entity_poly.pdbx_strand_id
1 'polypeptide(L)'
;MIMGIGVDMVSEARVARSIKRPGFLEKVYGPAERALLEGRGMRPQTAAANFAAKEAFGKALGTGLLREFALCEAEALRDENGAPYFSFSGRAAALMQARGLTAHLSLTHEGGAAAAFVVLERREA
;
A
#
# COMPACT_ATOMS: atom_id res chain seq x y z
N MET A 1 -15.65 6.74 -13.25
CA MET A 1 -14.77 6.23 -14.34
C MET A 1 -13.50 5.66 -13.76
N ILE A 2 -13.15 4.45 -14.15
CA ILE A 2 -11.89 3.83 -13.72
C ILE A 2 -10.72 4.52 -14.42
N MET A 3 -9.76 5.00 -13.65
CA MET A 3 -8.62 5.74 -14.17
C MET A 3 -7.31 4.95 -14.11
N GLY A 4 -7.27 3.87 -13.34
CA GLY A 4 -6.09 3.03 -13.27
C GLY A 4 -6.35 1.78 -12.46
N ILE A 5 -5.60 0.75 -12.79
CA ILE A 5 -5.60 -0.51 -12.04
C ILE A 5 -4.16 -0.94 -11.81
N GLY A 6 -3.92 -1.59 -10.68
CA GLY A 6 -2.59 -2.08 -10.36
C GLY A 6 -2.69 -3.36 -9.57
N VAL A 7 -1.76 -4.26 -9.81
CA VAL A 7 -1.64 -5.50 -9.06
C VAL A 7 -0.17 -5.74 -8.75
N ASP A 8 0.10 -6.27 -7.57
CA ASP A 8 1.46 -6.63 -7.19
C ASP A 8 1.45 -7.86 -6.29
N MET A 9 2.53 -8.62 -6.32
CA MET A 9 2.72 -9.80 -5.50
C MET A 9 4.10 -9.76 -4.87
N VAL A 10 4.18 -10.03 -3.58
CA VAL A 10 5.41 -9.89 -2.80
C VAL A 10 5.63 -11.14 -1.94
N SER A 11 6.88 -11.61 -1.89
CA SER A 11 7.29 -12.71 -1.02
C SER A 11 7.32 -12.26 0.44
N GLU A 12 6.65 -13.01 1.31
CA GLU A 12 6.67 -12.76 2.76
C GLU A 12 8.08 -12.91 3.32
N ALA A 13 8.83 -13.91 2.86
CA ALA A 13 10.20 -14.13 3.30
C ALA A 13 11.12 -12.96 2.94
N ARG A 14 10.94 -12.40 1.76
CA ARG A 14 11.70 -11.24 1.31
C ARG A 14 11.44 -10.02 2.20
N VAL A 15 10.18 -9.76 2.51
CA VAL A 15 9.82 -8.63 3.37
C VAL A 15 10.31 -8.87 4.80
N ALA A 16 10.24 -10.10 5.30
CA ALA A 16 10.76 -10.45 6.61
C ALA A 16 12.26 -10.10 6.73
N ARG A 17 13.03 -10.35 5.67
CA ARG A 17 14.45 -9.97 5.63
C ARG A 17 14.63 -8.45 5.56
N SER A 18 13.81 -7.80 4.74
CA SER A 18 13.91 -6.36 4.53
C SER A 18 13.62 -5.56 5.80
N ILE A 19 12.66 -6.01 6.61
CA ILE A 19 12.28 -5.34 7.86
C ILE A 19 13.47 -5.24 8.82
N LYS A 20 14.40 -6.19 8.76
CA LYS A 20 15.57 -6.21 9.63
C LYS A 20 16.62 -5.16 9.26
N ARG A 21 16.51 -4.58 8.07
CA ARG A 21 17.46 -3.53 7.65
C ARG A 21 17.12 -2.21 8.33
N PRO A 22 18.14 -1.51 8.87
CA PRO A 22 17.90 -0.22 9.51
C PRO A 22 17.20 0.77 8.56
N GLY A 23 16.16 1.43 9.07
CA GLY A 23 15.45 2.46 8.32
C GLY A 23 14.39 1.95 7.36
N PHE A 24 14.30 0.64 7.12
CA PHE A 24 13.33 0.11 6.16
C PHE A 24 11.89 0.41 6.58
N LEU A 25 11.56 0.14 7.85
CA LEU A 25 10.19 0.36 8.35
C LEU A 25 9.74 1.81 8.18
N GLU A 26 10.57 2.75 8.57
CA GLU A 26 10.23 4.17 8.52
C GLU A 26 10.14 4.69 7.08
N LYS A 27 10.94 4.13 6.20
CA LYS A 27 10.97 4.55 4.80
C LYS A 27 9.75 4.04 4.02
N VAL A 28 9.29 2.84 4.35
CA VAL A 28 8.24 2.14 3.58
C VAL A 28 6.87 2.32 4.20
N TYR A 29 6.77 2.27 5.51
CA TYR A 29 5.47 2.27 6.20
C TYR A 29 5.28 3.56 6.97
N GLY A 30 4.10 4.17 6.86
CA GLY A 30 3.76 5.35 7.62
C GLY A 30 3.51 5.04 9.09
N PRO A 31 3.36 6.08 9.93
CA PRO A 31 3.25 5.88 11.38
C PRO A 31 2.04 5.03 11.80
N ALA A 32 0.89 5.22 11.17
CA ALA A 32 -0.30 4.41 11.49
C ALA A 32 -0.12 2.96 11.04
N GLU A 33 0.55 2.74 9.89
CA GLU A 33 0.86 1.38 9.45
C GLU A 33 1.82 0.69 10.41
N ARG A 34 2.85 1.40 10.88
CA ARG A 34 3.80 0.82 11.82
C ARG A 34 3.10 0.41 13.11
N ALA A 35 2.16 1.24 13.59
CA ALA A 35 1.35 0.90 14.75
C ALA A 35 0.48 -0.34 14.50
N LEU A 36 -0.10 -0.45 13.32
CA LEU A 36 -0.86 -1.63 12.91
C LEU A 36 0.02 -2.88 12.90
N LEU A 37 1.21 -2.79 12.31
CA LEU A 37 2.15 -3.91 12.24
C LEU A 37 2.58 -4.36 13.64
N GLU A 38 2.91 -3.42 14.51
CA GLU A 38 3.27 -3.73 15.90
C GLU A 38 2.12 -4.39 16.64
N GLY A 39 0.91 -3.86 16.48
CA GLY A 39 -0.28 -4.42 17.12
C GLY A 39 -0.60 -5.83 16.68
N ARG A 40 -0.12 -6.24 15.51
CA ARG A 40 -0.29 -7.59 14.96
C ARG A 40 0.95 -8.46 15.11
N GLY A 41 1.92 -8.04 15.95
CA GLY A 41 3.12 -8.82 16.23
C GLY A 41 4.15 -8.81 15.11
N MET A 42 4.17 -7.78 14.27
CA MET A 42 5.10 -7.63 13.15
C MET A 42 5.12 -8.82 12.21
N ARG A 43 3.97 -9.40 11.93
CA ARG A 43 3.85 -10.56 11.03
C ARG A 43 4.34 -10.20 9.63
N PRO A 44 5.25 -11.02 9.05
CA PRO A 44 5.69 -10.79 7.67
C PRO A 44 4.54 -10.78 6.67
N GLN A 45 3.50 -11.58 6.93
CA GLN A 45 2.32 -11.65 6.09
C GLN A 45 1.61 -10.29 5.95
N THR A 46 1.40 -9.59 7.07
CA THR A 46 0.76 -8.27 7.07
C THR A 46 1.67 -7.23 6.41
N ALA A 47 2.96 -7.25 6.75
CA ALA A 47 3.93 -6.32 6.18
C ALA A 47 4.06 -6.51 4.67
N ALA A 48 4.06 -7.75 4.19
CA ALA A 48 4.14 -8.05 2.77
C ALA A 48 2.88 -7.59 2.03
N ALA A 49 1.69 -7.82 2.60
CA ALA A 49 0.44 -7.36 2.01
C ALA A 49 0.41 -5.84 1.86
N ASN A 50 0.85 -5.13 2.90
CA ASN A 50 0.93 -3.67 2.85
C ASN A 50 1.95 -3.18 1.84
N PHE A 51 3.10 -3.85 1.74
CA PHE A 51 4.12 -3.52 0.74
C PHE A 51 3.54 -3.69 -0.68
N ALA A 52 2.87 -4.81 -0.92
CA ALA A 52 2.23 -5.07 -2.21
C ALA A 52 1.17 -4.00 -2.54
N ALA A 53 0.42 -3.55 -1.53
CA ALA A 53 -0.58 -2.48 -1.71
C ALA A 53 0.04 -1.19 -2.24
N LYS A 54 1.18 -0.78 -1.69
CA LYS A 54 1.88 0.44 -2.11
C LYS A 54 2.42 0.33 -3.53
N GLU A 55 2.97 -0.82 -3.87
CA GLU A 55 3.48 -1.07 -5.22
C GLU A 55 2.32 -1.12 -6.24
N ALA A 56 1.22 -1.77 -5.88
CA ALA A 56 0.03 -1.83 -6.73
C ALA A 56 -0.56 -0.43 -6.93
N PHE A 57 -0.56 0.40 -5.90
CA PHE A 57 -1.00 1.79 -6.00
C PHE A 57 -0.15 2.57 -7.00
N GLY A 58 1.17 2.42 -6.94
CA GLY A 58 2.08 3.06 -7.88
C GLY A 58 1.82 2.62 -9.32
N LYS A 59 1.56 1.33 -9.52
CA LYS A 59 1.21 0.82 -10.85
C LYS A 59 -0.10 1.40 -11.35
N ALA A 60 -1.10 1.53 -10.46
CA ALA A 60 -2.39 2.10 -10.82
C ALA A 60 -2.28 3.57 -11.22
N LEU A 61 -1.36 4.32 -10.60
CA LEU A 61 -1.07 5.71 -10.97
C LEU A 61 -0.36 5.81 -12.31
N GLY A 62 0.26 4.73 -12.79
CA GLY A 62 0.99 4.73 -14.04
C GLY A 62 2.37 5.37 -13.95
N THR A 63 2.92 5.52 -12.75
CA THR A 63 4.20 6.22 -12.55
C THR A 63 5.43 5.38 -12.88
N GLY A 64 5.27 4.07 -12.98
CA GLY A 64 6.37 3.16 -13.30
C GLY A 64 7.50 3.22 -12.28
N LEU A 65 8.74 3.28 -12.77
CA LEU A 65 9.93 3.34 -11.91
C LEU A 65 10.14 4.71 -11.28
N LEU A 66 9.58 5.76 -11.89
CA LEU A 66 9.71 7.13 -11.39
C LEU A 66 8.50 7.45 -10.51
N ARG A 67 8.61 7.05 -9.27
CA ARG A 67 7.53 7.22 -8.30
C ARG A 67 7.39 8.69 -7.91
N GLU A 68 6.16 9.22 -8.04
CA GLU A 68 5.84 10.61 -7.67
C GLU A 68 5.43 10.75 -6.21
N PHE A 69 5.55 9.70 -5.42
CA PHE A 69 5.20 9.70 -4.01
C PHE A 69 6.15 8.80 -3.24
N ALA A 70 6.25 9.00 -1.92
CA ALA A 70 7.00 8.11 -1.04
C ALA A 70 6.08 6.97 -0.59
N LEU A 71 6.62 5.75 -0.48
CA LEU A 71 5.81 4.60 -0.08
C LEU A 71 5.10 4.81 1.25
N CYS A 72 5.75 5.45 2.21
CA CYS A 72 5.15 5.72 3.52
C CYS A 72 3.97 6.70 3.47
N GLU A 73 3.77 7.38 2.35
CA GLU A 73 2.65 8.31 2.17
C GLU A 73 1.35 7.61 1.74
N ALA A 74 1.43 6.34 1.36
CA ALA A 74 0.26 5.54 1.01
C ALA A 74 0.12 4.42 2.05
N GLU A 75 -0.50 4.73 3.17
CA GLU A 75 -0.66 3.78 4.27
C GLU A 75 -1.82 2.84 4.01
N ALA A 76 -1.55 1.53 4.09
CA ALA A 76 -2.60 0.52 3.99
C ALA A 76 -3.04 0.14 5.40
N LEU A 77 -4.27 0.47 5.73
CA LEU A 77 -4.85 0.25 7.05
C LEU A 77 -6.02 -0.72 6.95
N ARG A 78 -6.62 -1.05 8.07
CA ARG A 78 -7.79 -1.94 8.13
C ARG A 78 -8.89 -1.24 8.91
N ASP A 79 -10.12 -1.36 8.43
CA ASP A 79 -11.26 -0.85 9.15
C ASP A 79 -11.67 -1.83 10.27
N GLU A 80 -12.73 -1.52 10.97
CA GLU A 80 -13.23 -2.32 12.10
C GLU A 80 -13.65 -3.73 11.67
N ASN A 81 -13.99 -3.92 10.40
CA ASN A 81 -14.37 -5.23 9.85
C ASN A 81 -13.17 -5.96 9.23
N GLY A 82 -11.97 -5.37 9.30
CA GLY A 82 -10.77 -5.95 8.70
C GLY A 82 -10.58 -5.64 7.23
N ALA A 83 -11.44 -4.84 6.62
CA ALA A 83 -11.31 -4.49 5.21
C ALA A 83 -10.17 -3.49 5.02
N PRO A 84 -9.33 -3.70 3.99
CA PRO A 84 -8.21 -2.79 3.76
C PRO A 84 -8.66 -1.50 3.09
N TYR A 85 -7.98 -0.41 3.44
CA TYR A 85 -8.17 0.87 2.77
C TYR A 85 -6.88 1.67 2.86
N PHE A 86 -6.76 2.68 2.00
CA PHE A 86 -5.61 3.58 2.03
C PHE A 86 -5.91 4.84 2.82
N SER A 87 -4.88 5.32 3.52
CA SER A 87 -4.83 6.67 4.08
C SER A 87 -3.62 7.36 3.46
N PHE A 88 -3.85 8.48 2.77
CA PHE A 88 -2.80 9.17 2.04
C PHE A 88 -2.34 10.42 2.76
N SER A 89 -1.05 10.72 2.62
CA SER A 89 -0.43 11.94 3.15
C SER A 89 0.55 12.49 2.11
N GLY A 90 1.07 13.68 2.37
CA GLY A 90 2.13 14.27 1.56
C GLY A 90 1.81 14.33 0.08
N ARG A 91 2.77 13.92 -0.74
CA ARG A 91 2.64 13.97 -2.20
C ARG A 91 1.57 13.00 -2.73
N ALA A 92 1.41 11.84 -2.08
CA ALA A 92 0.37 10.90 -2.47
C ALA A 92 -1.02 11.52 -2.31
N ALA A 93 -1.27 12.19 -1.19
CA ALA A 93 -2.54 12.88 -0.95
C ALA A 93 -2.76 13.99 -1.98
N ALA A 94 -1.73 14.76 -2.28
CA ALA A 94 -1.81 15.84 -3.27
C ALA A 94 -2.15 15.31 -4.67
N LEU A 95 -1.54 14.20 -5.07
CA LEU A 95 -1.83 13.56 -6.36
C LEU A 95 -3.27 13.07 -6.44
N MET A 96 -3.75 12.43 -5.38
CA MET A 96 -5.12 11.92 -5.33
C MET A 96 -6.13 13.05 -5.42
N GLN A 97 -5.88 14.13 -4.69
CA GLN A 97 -6.76 15.29 -4.69
C GLN A 97 -6.75 16.01 -6.05
N ALA A 98 -5.57 16.24 -6.60
CA ALA A 98 -5.42 16.96 -7.88
C ALA A 98 -6.11 16.23 -9.02
N ARG A 99 -6.08 14.90 -9.00
CA ARG A 99 -6.69 14.07 -10.06
C ARG A 99 -8.13 13.64 -9.73
N GLY A 100 -8.65 14.02 -8.55
CA GLY A 100 -10.01 13.67 -8.12
C GLY A 100 -10.22 12.17 -7.98
N LEU A 101 -9.23 11.46 -7.45
CA LEU A 101 -9.24 10.00 -7.40
C LEU A 101 -9.65 9.46 -6.02
N THR A 102 -10.35 8.33 -6.06
CA THR A 102 -10.60 7.47 -4.91
C THR A 102 -9.93 6.13 -5.20
N ALA A 103 -9.26 5.58 -4.19
CA ALA A 103 -8.59 4.29 -4.32
C ALA A 103 -9.41 3.20 -3.66
N HIS A 104 -9.50 2.05 -4.33
CA HIS A 104 -10.10 0.83 -3.80
C HIS A 104 -9.02 -0.22 -3.72
N LEU A 105 -8.96 -0.95 -2.60
CA LEU A 105 -7.87 -1.87 -2.31
C LEU A 105 -8.43 -3.24 -1.92
N SER A 106 -7.84 -4.29 -2.47
CA SER A 106 -8.10 -5.67 -2.07
C SER A 106 -6.78 -6.37 -1.83
N LEU A 107 -6.71 -7.18 -0.79
CA LEU A 107 -5.50 -7.91 -0.41
C LEU A 107 -5.81 -9.40 -0.29
N THR A 108 -4.83 -10.22 -0.65
CA THR A 108 -4.91 -11.67 -0.44
C THR A 108 -3.50 -12.22 -0.20
N HIS A 109 -3.43 -13.45 0.30
CA HIS A 109 -2.14 -14.12 0.51
C HIS A 109 -2.33 -15.63 0.41
N GLU A 110 -1.30 -16.29 -0.05
CA GLU A 110 -1.26 -17.74 -0.14
C GLU A 110 0.17 -18.21 -0.39
N GLY A 111 0.54 -19.32 0.26
CA GLY A 111 1.81 -19.97 -0.03
C GLY A 111 3.05 -19.14 0.17
N GLY A 112 3.05 -18.26 1.17
CA GLY A 112 4.20 -17.40 1.45
C GLY A 112 4.27 -16.15 0.57
N ALA A 113 3.22 -15.85 -0.18
CA ALA A 113 3.12 -14.64 -0.99
C ALA A 113 1.91 -13.82 -0.58
N ALA A 114 2.03 -12.51 -0.66
CA ALA A 114 0.93 -11.59 -0.49
C ALA A 114 0.69 -10.86 -1.81
N ALA A 115 -0.56 -10.59 -2.14
CA ALA A 115 -0.93 -9.88 -3.35
C ALA A 115 -1.89 -8.75 -3.03
N ALA A 116 -1.80 -7.69 -3.82
CA ALA A 116 -2.67 -6.52 -3.70
C ALA A 116 -3.22 -6.14 -5.06
N PHE A 117 -4.46 -5.71 -5.07
CA PHE A 117 -5.13 -5.19 -6.26
C PHE A 117 -5.69 -3.81 -5.94
N VAL A 118 -5.39 -2.82 -6.78
CA VAL A 118 -5.83 -1.43 -6.59
C VAL A 118 -6.59 -0.96 -7.81
N VAL A 119 -7.72 -0.31 -7.56
CA VAL A 119 -8.49 0.39 -8.59
C VAL A 119 -8.56 1.85 -8.20
N LEU A 120 -8.20 2.72 -9.13
CA LEU A 120 -8.35 4.17 -8.97
C LEU A 120 -9.54 4.62 -9.78
N GLU A 121 -10.46 5.29 -9.12
CA GLU A 121 -11.69 5.77 -9.71
C GLU A 121 -11.78 7.28 -9.60
N ARG A 122 -12.14 7.93 -10.70
CA ARG A 122 -12.42 9.38 -10.67
C ARG A 122 -13.88 9.60 -10.34
N ARG A 123 -14.11 10.46 -9.37
CA ARG A 123 -15.46 10.90 -9.07
C ARG A 123 -15.96 11.77 -10.20
N GLU A 124 -17.16 11.48 -10.65
CA GLU A 124 -17.85 12.37 -11.57
C GLU A 124 -18.50 13.49 -10.76
N ALA A 125 -18.37 14.71 -11.27
CA ALA A 125 -18.92 15.89 -10.62
C ALA A 125 -20.45 15.86 -10.62
#